data_a27bb90204980f42c2072df40f68f459
#
_entry.id   a27bb90204980f42c2072df40f68f459
#
_cell.length_a   1.000
_cell.length_b   1.000
_cell.length_c   1.000
_cell.angle_alpha   90.00
_cell.angle_beta   90.00
_cell.angle_gamma   90.00
#
_symmetry.space_group_name_H-M   'P 1'
#
loop_
_entity.id
_entity.type
_entity.pdbx_description
1 polymer ?
#
loop_
_entity_poly.entity_id
_entity_poly.type
_entity_poly.pdbx_seq_one_letter_code
_entity_poly.pdbx_strand_id
1 'polypeptide(L)'
;AIEVNKSDFRYFNDKELVSTTNTEIGNIIAKYSDHDAILVDLNDSNQAENLCHDVIYLIEPSIIKLNKLMLVNGGIFKTLKDKKVVLNQSLLESKDVSDFEYESGLKIYYNLPPLDERNKNLLKLNSFLIKLGFTKLTGDDQEKKKSILGLF
;
A
#
# COMPACT_ATOMS: atom_id res chain seq x y z
N ALA A 1 -2.97 -10.27 6.09
CA ALA A 1 -1.99 -9.17 6.06
C ALA A 1 -1.02 -9.28 7.22
N ILE A 2 0.17 -8.73 7.06
CA ILE A 2 1.24 -8.72 8.07
C ILE A 2 1.64 -7.28 8.35
N GLU A 3 1.75 -6.87 9.62
CA GLU A 3 2.38 -5.60 9.99
C GLU A 3 3.73 -5.86 10.69
N VAL A 4 4.72 -5.02 10.39
CA VAL A 4 6.08 -5.13 10.92
C VAL A 4 6.35 -4.05 11.94
N ASN A 5 6.94 -4.43 13.09
CA ASN A 5 7.34 -3.55 14.18
C ASN A 5 6.21 -2.72 14.79
N LYS A 6 4.98 -3.14 14.58
CA LYS A 6 3.78 -2.61 15.23
C LYS A 6 2.97 -3.75 15.82
N SER A 7 1.88 -3.40 16.46
CA SER A 7 1.02 -4.35 17.14
C SER A 7 -0.45 -3.97 17.05
N ASP A 8 -0.79 -3.20 16.03
CA ASP A 8 -2.16 -2.71 15.84
C ASP A 8 -3.10 -3.85 15.43
N PHE A 9 -2.59 -4.81 14.64
CA PHE A 9 -3.38 -5.96 14.17
C PHE A 9 -3.83 -6.91 15.30
N ARG A 10 -3.15 -6.92 16.45
CA ARG A 10 -3.58 -7.73 17.60
C ARG A 10 -4.92 -7.28 18.21
N TYR A 11 -5.38 -6.07 17.92
CA TYR A 11 -6.69 -5.60 18.37
C TYR A 11 -7.83 -6.15 17.51
N PHE A 12 -7.51 -6.75 16.35
CA PHE A 12 -8.48 -7.38 15.48
C PHE A 12 -8.52 -8.89 15.79
N ASN A 13 -9.72 -9.43 15.96
CA ASN A 13 -9.88 -10.87 16.18
C ASN A 13 -9.91 -11.63 14.84
N ASP A 14 -8.83 -11.47 14.06
CA ASP A 14 -8.68 -12.08 12.76
C ASP A 14 -7.33 -12.82 12.68
N LYS A 15 -7.38 -14.11 12.30
CA LYS A 15 -6.19 -14.95 12.19
C LYS A 15 -5.30 -14.63 11.00
N GLU A 16 -5.84 -13.89 10.03
CA GLU A 16 -5.10 -13.45 8.84
C GLU A 16 -4.42 -12.08 9.03
N LEU A 17 -4.64 -11.44 10.19
CA LEU A 17 -3.96 -10.22 10.58
C LEU A 17 -2.87 -10.54 11.62
N VAL A 18 -1.62 -10.38 11.22
CA VAL A 18 -0.46 -10.80 12.03
C VAL A 18 0.49 -9.64 12.28
N SER A 19 0.82 -9.42 13.54
CA SER A 19 1.89 -8.48 13.94
C SER A 19 3.19 -9.24 14.11
N THR A 20 4.31 -8.72 13.58
CA THR A 20 5.63 -9.38 13.64
C THR A 20 6.77 -8.36 13.79
N THR A 21 7.98 -8.86 13.87
CA THR A 21 9.22 -8.08 13.95
C THR A 21 10.07 -8.27 12.70
N ASN A 22 11.04 -7.40 12.48
CA ASN A 22 12.02 -7.52 11.38
C ASN A 22 12.74 -8.87 11.36
N THR A 23 12.96 -9.48 12.51
CA THR A 23 13.68 -10.76 12.62
C THR A 23 12.81 -11.96 12.31
N GLU A 24 11.51 -11.83 12.47
CA GLU A 24 10.56 -12.96 12.34
C GLU A 24 9.77 -12.94 11.04
N ILE A 25 9.73 -11.81 10.34
CA ILE A 25 8.89 -11.64 9.15
C ILE A 25 9.13 -12.72 8.09
N GLY A 26 10.37 -13.12 7.85
CA GLY A 26 10.69 -14.16 6.86
C GLY A 26 10.01 -15.50 7.19
N ASN A 27 10.00 -15.89 8.46
CA ASN A 27 9.33 -17.11 8.91
C ASN A 27 7.80 -16.99 8.78
N ILE A 28 7.27 -15.82 9.06
CA ILE A 28 5.82 -15.57 8.92
C ILE A 28 5.40 -15.61 7.45
N ILE A 29 6.14 -14.96 6.54
CA ILE A 29 5.88 -15.03 5.09
C ILE A 29 5.91 -16.49 4.62
N ALA A 30 6.92 -17.26 5.02
CA ALA A 30 7.04 -18.67 4.65
C ALA A 30 5.85 -19.51 5.14
N LYS A 31 5.32 -19.21 6.32
CA LYS A 31 4.14 -19.89 6.88
C LYS A 31 2.87 -19.68 6.03
N TYR A 32 2.75 -18.53 5.36
CA TYR A 32 1.60 -18.18 4.55
C TYR A 32 1.87 -18.26 3.04
N SER A 33 2.90 -19.01 2.62
CA SER A 33 3.35 -19.12 1.23
C SER A 33 2.33 -19.77 0.28
N ASP A 34 1.30 -20.40 0.81
CA ASP A 34 0.18 -21.00 0.07
C ASP A 34 -0.93 -20.00 -0.30
N HIS A 35 -0.82 -18.75 0.16
CA HIS A 35 -1.76 -17.70 -0.17
C HIS A 35 -1.45 -17.09 -1.54
N ASP A 36 -2.49 -16.70 -2.28
CA ASP A 36 -2.35 -16.01 -3.58
C ASP A 36 -1.60 -14.67 -3.47
N ALA A 37 -1.76 -13.98 -2.34
CA ALA A 37 -1.07 -12.73 -2.05
C ALA A 37 -0.90 -12.52 -0.54
N ILE A 38 0.25 -11.98 -0.17
CA ILE A 38 0.55 -11.55 1.20
C ILE A 38 0.79 -10.04 1.17
N LEU A 39 -0.06 -9.28 1.87
CA LEU A 39 0.12 -7.84 2.06
C LEU A 39 0.96 -7.60 3.30
N VAL A 40 2.02 -6.81 3.16
CA VAL A 40 2.93 -6.49 4.26
C VAL A 40 2.98 -4.98 4.47
N ASP A 41 2.54 -4.52 5.63
CA ASP A 41 2.78 -3.15 6.08
C ASP A 41 4.17 -3.09 6.71
N LEU A 42 5.12 -2.58 5.95
CA LEU A 42 6.52 -2.51 6.36
C LEU A 42 6.78 -1.44 7.41
N ASN A 43 5.89 -0.46 7.53
CA ASN A 43 6.13 0.73 8.35
C ASN A 43 7.49 1.37 8.00
N ASP A 44 8.41 1.46 8.96
CA ASP A 44 9.76 2.01 8.76
C ASP A 44 10.82 0.91 8.53
N SER A 45 10.39 -0.31 8.21
CA SER A 45 11.27 -1.48 8.08
C SER A 45 11.85 -1.64 6.68
N ASN A 46 12.87 -0.86 6.33
CA ASN A 46 13.58 -1.04 5.05
C ASN A 46 14.24 -2.41 4.91
N GLN A 47 14.56 -3.09 6.02
CA GLN A 47 15.21 -4.40 5.99
C GLN A 47 14.30 -5.50 5.42
N ALA A 48 12.99 -5.36 5.58
CA ALA A 48 12.03 -6.33 5.08
C ALA A 48 11.61 -6.09 3.62
N GLU A 49 12.00 -4.98 2.99
CA GLU A 49 11.70 -4.70 1.58
C GLU A 49 12.19 -5.83 0.65
N ASN A 50 13.38 -6.38 0.93
CA ASN A 50 13.99 -7.43 0.12
C ASN A 50 13.22 -8.77 0.15
N LEU A 51 12.28 -8.91 1.06
CA LEU A 51 11.41 -10.10 1.16
C LEU A 51 10.14 -9.95 0.33
N CYS A 52 9.86 -8.75 -0.17
CA CYS A 52 8.68 -8.44 -0.95
C CYS A 52 9.00 -8.51 -2.45
N HIS A 53 8.09 -9.12 -3.24
CA HIS A 53 8.21 -9.12 -4.71
C HIS A 53 7.96 -7.74 -5.30
N ASP A 54 7.12 -6.95 -4.62
CA ASP A 54 6.75 -5.61 -5.03
C ASP A 54 6.63 -4.70 -3.82
N VAL A 55 7.14 -3.49 -3.89
CA VAL A 55 7.11 -2.50 -2.81
C VAL A 55 6.49 -1.21 -3.31
N ILE A 56 5.54 -0.71 -2.56
CA ILE A 56 4.81 0.53 -2.85
C ILE A 56 5.08 1.53 -1.73
N TYR A 57 5.46 2.73 -2.11
CA TYR A 57 5.69 3.84 -1.18
C TYR A 57 4.50 4.78 -1.22
N LEU A 58 3.81 4.94 -0.09
CA LEU A 58 2.65 5.80 0.03
C LEU A 58 3.06 7.20 0.48
N ILE A 59 2.69 8.22 -0.27
CA ILE A 59 2.87 9.63 0.08
C ILE A 59 1.50 10.30 0.12
N GLU A 60 1.19 10.99 1.21
CA GLU A 60 0.03 11.89 1.24
C GLU A 60 0.47 13.28 0.80
N PRO A 61 -0.03 13.79 -0.35
CA PRO A 61 0.44 15.03 -0.96
C PRO A 61 -0.18 16.28 -0.32
N SER A 62 -0.26 16.34 1.01
CA SER A 62 -0.63 17.56 1.72
C SER A 62 0.62 18.37 2.06
N ILE A 63 0.54 19.69 1.95
CA ILE A 63 1.66 20.62 2.23
C ILE A 63 2.26 20.33 3.62
N ILE A 64 1.41 20.13 4.62
CA ILE A 64 1.86 19.87 6.00
C ILE A 64 2.64 18.55 6.09
N LYS A 65 2.12 17.47 5.46
CA LYS A 65 2.75 16.15 5.52
C LYS A 65 4.03 16.09 4.68
N LEU A 66 4.04 16.73 3.51
CA LEU A 66 5.24 16.84 2.69
C LEU A 66 6.34 17.63 3.39
N ASN A 67 6.03 18.78 3.99
CA ASN A 67 6.99 19.53 4.76
C ASN A 67 7.55 18.74 5.95
N LYS A 68 6.69 18.03 6.68
CA LYS A 68 7.13 17.14 7.77
C LYS A 68 8.05 16.03 7.25
N LEU A 69 7.71 15.41 6.13
CA LEU A 69 8.52 14.36 5.50
C LEU A 69 9.90 14.88 5.11
N MET A 70 9.96 16.06 4.49
CA MET A 70 11.21 16.70 4.09
C MET A 70 12.06 17.17 5.29
N LEU A 71 11.44 17.60 6.37
CA LEU A 71 12.16 17.97 7.61
C LEU A 71 12.82 16.75 8.27
N VAL A 72 12.14 15.59 8.23
CA VAL A 72 12.68 14.34 8.78
C VAL A 72 13.74 13.73 7.87
N ASN A 73 13.53 13.82 6.56
CA ASN A 73 14.45 13.28 5.55
C ASN A 73 14.48 14.19 4.31
N GLY A 74 15.38 15.18 4.31
CA GLY A 74 15.53 16.12 3.19
C GLY A 74 15.93 15.50 1.86
N GLY A 75 16.40 14.24 1.87
CA GLY A 75 16.77 13.47 0.67
C GLY A 75 15.72 12.49 0.18
N ILE A 76 14.53 12.47 0.80
CA ILE A 76 13.53 11.42 0.57
C ILE A 76 13.15 11.25 -0.91
N PHE A 77 12.96 12.33 -1.65
CA PHE A 77 12.59 12.24 -3.06
C PHE A 77 13.71 11.63 -3.93
N LYS A 78 14.97 11.85 -3.57
CA LYS A 78 16.09 11.16 -4.23
C LYS A 78 16.10 9.66 -3.94
N THR A 79 15.78 9.27 -2.72
CA THR A 79 15.68 7.87 -2.30
C THR A 79 14.51 7.15 -2.98
N LEU A 80 13.41 7.86 -3.23
CA LEU A 80 12.22 7.32 -3.87
C LEU A 80 12.26 7.38 -5.41
N LYS A 81 13.30 7.96 -5.99
CA LYS A 81 13.48 7.94 -7.44
C LYS A 81 13.52 6.50 -7.94
N ASP A 82 12.80 6.24 -9.02
CA ASP A 82 12.66 4.93 -9.65
C ASP A 82 11.92 3.86 -8.80
N LYS A 83 11.30 4.28 -7.68
CA LYS A 83 10.43 3.44 -6.86
C LYS A 83 8.97 3.58 -7.29
N LYS A 84 8.12 2.61 -6.94
CA LYS A 84 6.67 2.70 -7.14
C LYS A 84 6.05 3.62 -6.08
N VAL A 85 5.91 4.89 -6.39
CA VAL A 85 5.31 5.90 -5.50
C VAL A 85 3.83 6.07 -5.82
N VAL A 86 2.99 5.95 -4.81
CA VAL A 86 1.55 6.19 -4.88
C VAL A 86 1.20 7.41 -4.04
N LEU A 87 0.50 8.37 -4.64
CA LEU A 87 -0.12 9.44 -3.88
C LEU A 87 -1.39 8.90 -3.25
N ASN A 88 -1.42 8.87 -1.92
CA ASN A 88 -2.53 8.34 -1.13
C ASN A 88 -3.39 9.47 -0.57
N GLN A 89 -4.70 9.28 -0.51
CA GLN A 89 -5.68 10.30 -0.09
C GLN A 89 -5.50 11.62 -0.86
N SER A 90 -5.17 11.53 -2.13
CA SER A 90 -4.81 12.66 -2.97
C SER A 90 -6.04 13.32 -3.56
N LEU A 91 -6.12 14.64 -3.38
CA LEU A 91 -7.10 15.51 -4.05
C LEU A 91 -6.51 16.18 -5.29
N LEU A 92 -5.28 15.84 -5.67
CA LEU A 92 -4.60 16.43 -6.82
C LEU A 92 -5.25 15.99 -8.13
N GLU A 93 -5.46 16.94 -9.02
CA GLU A 93 -5.84 16.69 -10.40
C GLU A 93 -4.62 16.30 -11.26
N SER A 94 -4.85 15.86 -12.48
CA SER A 94 -3.76 15.40 -13.37
C SER A 94 -2.67 16.43 -13.59
N LYS A 95 -3.04 17.72 -13.65
CA LYS A 95 -2.08 18.82 -13.78
C LYS A 95 -1.21 18.95 -12.53
N ASP A 96 -1.84 18.96 -11.36
CA ASP A 96 -1.13 19.09 -10.10
C ASP A 96 -0.17 17.91 -9.86
N VAL A 97 -0.57 16.69 -10.28
CA VAL A 97 0.31 15.51 -10.24
C VAL A 97 1.52 15.72 -11.15
N SER A 98 1.34 16.28 -12.35
CA SER A 98 2.45 16.57 -13.26
C SER A 98 3.39 17.63 -12.69
N ASP A 99 2.86 18.66 -12.06
CA ASP A 99 3.63 19.70 -11.39
C ASP A 99 4.42 19.09 -10.21
N PHE A 100 3.78 18.23 -9.41
CA PHE A 100 4.45 17.50 -8.32
C PHE A 100 5.57 16.60 -8.83
N GLU A 101 5.35 15.85 -9.93
CA GLU A 101 6.39 15.01 -10.56
C GLU A 101 7.59 15.88 -11.01
N TYR A 102 7.32 17.03 -11.61
CA TYR A 102 8.36 17.94 -12.07
C TYR A 102 9.18 18.51 -10.91
N GLU A 103 8.53 18.98 -9.86
CA GLU A 103 9.19 19.58 -8.70
C GLU A 103 9.95 18.56 -7.84
N SER A 104 9.37 17.38 -7.62
CA SER A 104 9.96 16.33 -6.79
C SER A 104 11.00 15.48 -7.52
N GLY A 105 10.95 15.44 -8.86
CA GLY A 105 11.74 14.53 -9.69
C GLY A 105 11.28 13.06 -9.59
N LEU A 106 10.13 12.81 -8.98
CA LEU A 106 9.52 11.48 -8.89
C LEU A 106 8.68 11.17 -10.13
N LYS A 107 8.42 9.87 -10.33
CA LYS A 107 7.39 9.39 -11.25
C LYS A 107 6.27 8.75 -10.42
N ILE A 108 5.07 9.28 -10.52
CA ILE A 108 3.93 8.78 -9.74
C ILE A 108 3.34 7.55 -10.41
N TYR A 109 3.40 6.43 -9.68
CA TYR A 109 2.85 5.17 -10.13
C TYR A 109 1.31 5.21 -10.19
N TYR A 110 0.68 5.78 -9.16
CA TYR A 110 -0.78 5.92 -9.10
C TYR A 110 -1.17 7.09 -8.21
N ASN A 111 -2.26 7.77 -8.59
CA ASN A 111 -2.89 8.83 -7.80
C ASN A 111 -4.20 8.30 -7.23
N LEU A 112 -4.18 7.94 -5.94
CA LEU A 112 -5.32 7.34 -5.23
C LEU A 112 -6.05 8.42 -4.43
N PRO A 113 -7.30 8.76 -4.81
CA PRO A 113 -8.09 9.71 -4.07
C PRO A 113 -8.52 9.16 -2.71
N PRO A 114 -9.02 10.01 -1.80
CA PRO A 114 -9.68 9.54 -0.59
C PRO A 114 -10.75 8.51 -0.91
N LEU A 115 -10.70 7.37 -0.24
CA LEU A 115 -11.70 6.32 -0.38
C LEU A 115 -12.82 6.59 0.60
N ASP A 116 -14.04 6.72 0.09
CA ASP A 116 -15.23 6.82 0.92
C ASP A 116 -15.86 5.42 1.07
N GLU A 117 -15.66 4.82 2.22
CA GLU A 117 -16.21 3.50 2.56
C GLU A 117 -17.75 3.47 2.47
N ARG A 118 -18.42 4.60 2.73
CA ARG A 118 -19.88 4.70 2.70
C ARG A 118 -20.44 4.63 1.28
N ASN A 119 -19.72 5.21 0.32
CA ASN A 119 -20.15 5.27 -1.08
C ASN A 119 -19.73 4.05 -1.89
N LYS A 120 -19.01 3.10 -1.30
CA LYS A 120 -18.49 1.91 -1.99
C LYS A 120 -17.82 2.25 -3.33
N ASN A 121 -17.20 3.43 -3.44
CA ASN A 121 -16.53 3.86 -4.67
C ASN A 121 -15.21 3.11 -4.84
N LEU A 122 -15.33 1.80 -4.93
CA LEU A 122 -14.20 0.89 -5.12
C LEU A 122 -13.61 0.96 -6.52
N LEU A 123 -14.17 1.76 -7.45
CA LEU A 123 -13.71 1.82 -8.83
C LEU A 123 -12.25 2.26 -8.92
N LYS A 124 -11.85 3.27 -8.15
CA LYS A 124 -10.46 3.74 -8.13
C LYS A 124 -9.52 2.75 -7.46
N LEU A 125 -9.98 2.12 -6.38
CA LEU A 125 -9.23 1.04 -5.73
C LEU A 125 -9.10 -0.17 -6.68
N ASN A 126 -10.17 -0.58 -7.33
CA ASN A 126 -10.13 -1.67 -8.31
C ASN A 126 -9.17 -1.37 -9.47
N SER A 127 -9.18 -0.13 -9.98
CA SER A 127 -8.24 0.28 -11.03
C SER A 127 -6.80 0.23 -10.55
N PHE A 128 -6.55 0.61 -9.30
CA PHE A 128 -5.24 0.50 -8.68
C PHE A 128 -4.80 -0.96 -8.52
N LEU A 129 -5.68 -1.83 -8.01
CA LEU A 129 -5.41 -3.26 -7.85
C LEU A 129 -5.11 -3.93 -9.20
N ILE A 130 -5.87 -3.60 -10.25
CA ILE A 130 -5.60 -4.09 -11.61
C ILE A 130 -4.23 -3.64 -12.10
N LYS A 131 -3.86 -2.39 -11.84
CA LYS A 131 -2.53 -1.87 -12.19
C LYS A 131 -1.40 -2.58 -11.44
N LEU A 132 -1.67 -3.09 -10.24
CA LEU A 132 -0.75 -3.93 -9.47
C LEU A 132 -0.70 -5.39 -9.96
N GLY A 133 -1.51 -5.77 -10.94
CA GLY A 133 -1.52 -7.11 -11.51
C GLY A 133 -2.60 -8.03 -10.94
N PHE A 134 -3.46 -7.54 -10.03
CA PHE A 134 -4.62 -8.32 -9.59
C PHE A 134 -5.68 -8.35 -10.69
N THR A 135 -6.15 -9.55 -11.03
CA THR A 135 -7.22 -9.72 -12.02
C THR A 135 -8.60 -9.60 -11.36
N LYS A 136 -9.59 -9.09 -12.08
CA LYS A 136 -10.98 -9.20 -11.63
C LYS A 136 -11.38 -10.67 -11.57
N LEU A 137 -11.98 -11.08 -10.46
CA LEU A 137 -12.65 -12.36 -10.38
C LEU A 137 -13.81 -12.36 -11.40
N THR A 138 -13.87 -13.37 -12.26
CA THR A 138 -15.02 -13.62 -13.11
C THR A 138 -16.18 -14.17 -12.28
N GLY A 139 -17.43 -14.00 -12.74
CA GLY A 139 -18.63 -14.27 -11.93
C GLY A 139 -18.71 -15.66 -11.28
N ASP A 140 -18.11 -16.69 -11.90
CA ASP A 140 -18.09 -18.06 -11.37
C ASP A 140 -17.18 -18.24 -10.16
N ASP A 141 -16.17 -17.35 -10.00
CA ASP A 141 -15.26 -17.36 -8.85
C ASP A 141 -15.85 -16.60 -7.64
N GLN A 142 -16.86 -15.75 -7.88
CA GLN A 142 -17.49 -14.95 -6.81
C GLN A 142 -18.29 -15.80 -5.82
N GLU A 143 -18.85 -16.93 -6.24
CA GLU A 143 -19.60 -17.80 -5.33
C GLU A 143 -18.69 -18.58 -4.37
N LYS A 144 -17.47 -18.89 -4.79
CA LYS A 144 -16.49 -19.62 -3.97
C LYS A 144 -15.71 -18.73 -3.00
N LYS A 145 -15.60 -17.41 -3.26
CA LYS A 145 -14.79 -16.46 -2.48
C LYS A 145 -15.59 -15.37 -1.75
N LYS A 146 -16.90 -15.52 -1.57
CA LYS A 146 -17.73 -14.61 -0.76
C LYS A 146 -17.32 -14.52 0.72
N SER A 147 -16.41 -15.38 1.17
CA SER A 147 -15.89 -15.36 2.54
C SER A 147 -14.72 -14.40 2.78
N ILE A 148 -14.04 -13.91 1.74
CA ILE A 148 -12.80 -13.12 1.90
C ILE A 148 -13.05 -11.61 1.80
N LEU A 149 -14.10 -11.17 1.09
CA LEU A 149 -14.43 -9.75 0.87
C LEU A 149 -15.60 -9.24 1.71
N GLY A 150 -16.12 -10.04 2.60
CA GLY A 150 -17.22 -9.70 3.51
C GLY A 150 -16.79 -9.08 4.84
N LEU A 151 -15.52 -8.76 5.02
CA LEU A 151 -14.93 -8.29 6.28
C LEU A 151 -14.31 -6.88 6.18
N PHE A 152 -14.78 -6.06 5.22
CA PHE A 152 -14.49 -4.62 5.24
C PHE A 152 -15.78 -3.81 5.06
#